data_06ac50638705158d3c12e970fcb46d9e
#
_entry.id   06ac50638705158d3c12e970fcb46d9e
#
_cell.length_a   1.000
_cell.length_b   1.000
_cell.length_c   1.000
_cell.angle_alpha   90.00
_cell.angle_beta   90.00
_cell.angle_gamma   90.00
#
_symmetry.space_group_name_H-M   'P 1'
#
loop_
_entity.id
_entity.type
_entity.pdbx_description
1 polymer ?
#
loop_
_entity_poly.entity_id
_entity_poly.type
_entity_poly.pdbx_seq_one_letter_code
_entity_poly.pdbx_strand_id
1 'polypeptide(L)'
;MMRPKWEHDRPGVALVLVLFVLLVVGAVSAAAALVGSNAWLINFYDDRQSVLEAVADAGLEEVRARINGAESALFPDSGYTTVENGVSVKNVAGATIPGVRRFTYVGPTGSTTGQYGVFGSIISIAQDRNGDRIIRRAEVTQESFARFAYFTDVEPVDIAFGSGDIIDGPVHSNDNIRIYDSGATFRGPVSTAGVVASGKNYATFQQGLEERAARIPLPKTAELDKLKGYAQLGNMAFTGSMTGGEDQATLRIEFIAIDLNGDGDTTDRNEGFIRVYYSNDPRWVVASVPSDYSTNGLRNSRNCGHYHEDKKANTRTFVSARDHPHPPKQQSDSWEASLNSHGRCYLGGSDSIFGEFVPDDGLGRWIPWPGPISPLVTATGRADSAYLFPISRDLNPNFRGVIYVDGKVAVSGVVRGHVTLAATGNIIIADDLKYATDPGSPNRDCTDADPANDDILGLFSGQDIVVADNTINTPTRPKASGSGNNYISFDDTPEETIHATILALNQFRVQNHASGPTNVEKCGTTQRGRGCLFLTGGVIQRTRGAVGTTNGTGYLKRYSYDGCVMYSPPPYFPTTGRFTRGRNFDIDPVGFDVAAFFDLLSSQ
;
A
#
# COMPACT_ATOMS: atom_id res chain seq x y z
N MET A 1 -112.93 -2.98 34.54
CA MET A 1 -111.63 -3.15 33.94
C MET A 1 -110.77 -2.00 34.27
N MET A 2 -109.85 -2.15 35.24
CA MET A 2 -108.97 -1.10 35.73
C MET A 2 -107.60 -1.17 34.94
N ARG A 3 -107.17 -0.08 34.35
CA ARG A 3 -105.83 0.07 33.80
C ARG A 3 -104.92 0.66 34.93
N PRO A 4 -103.74 0.09 35.18
CA PRO A 4 -102.76 0.70 36.08
C PRO A 4 -102.03 1.79 35.36
N LYS A 5 -102.02 3.01 36.00
CA LYS A 5 -101.12 4.10 35.68
C LYS A 5 -99.72 3.77 36.20
N TRP A 6 -98.78 3.73 35.33
CA TRP A 6 -97.36 3.77 35.71
C TRP A 6 -96.86 5.21 35.58
N GLU A 7 -96.91 5.93 36.62
CA GLU A 7 -96.17 7.18 36.78
C GLU A 7 -94.82 6.81 37.44
N HIS A 8 -93.78 6.88 36.71
CA HIS A 8 -92.43 6.89 37.27
C HIS A 8 -91.69 8.15 36.77
N ASP A 9 -92.04 9.28 37.41
CA ASP A 9 -91.15 10.42 37.39
C ASP A 9 -89.99 10.16 38.31
N ARG A 10 -88.83 9.95 37.69
CA ARG A 10 -87.51 9.95 38.37
C ARG A 10 -86.62 11.04 37.76
N PRO A 11 -86.88 12.33 37.93
CA PRO A 11 -86.10 13.40 37.31
C PRO A 11 -84.67 13.51 37.88
N GLY A 12 -84.41 12.95 39.07
CA GLY A 12 -83.13 13.05 39.72
C GLY A 12 -82.03 12.14 39.07
N VAL A 13 -82.37 10.98 38.54
CA VAL A 13 -81.44 10.04 37.97
C VAL A 13 -80.84 10.51 36.62
N ALA A 14 -81.70 11.16 35.81
CA ALA A 14 -81.25 11.73 34.53
C ALA A 14 -80.25 12.86 34.72
N LEU A 15 -80.45 13.73 35.74
CA LEU A 15 -79.49 14.80 36.04
C LEU A 15 -78.14 14.26 36.50
N VAL A 16 -78.13 13.25 37.38
CA VAL A 16 -76.91 12.64 37.88
C VAL A 16 -76.17 11.94 36.72
N LEU A 17 -76.88 11.29 35.84
CA LEU A 17 -76.30 10.64 34.67
C LEU A 17 -75.67 11.62 33.67
N VAL A 18 -76.37 12.75 33.42
CA VAL A 18 -75.82 13.85 32.59
C VAL A 18 -74.60 14.51 33.26
N LEU A 19 -74.59 14.74 34.55
CA LEU A 19 -73.45 15.26 35.28
C LEU A 19 -72.27 14.28 35.23
N PHE A 20 -72.52 12.99 35.40
CA PHE A 20 -71.47 11.95 35.27
C PHE A 20 -70.91 11.89 33.87
N VAL A 21 -71.75 11.88 32.81
CA VAL A 21 -71.28 11.93 31.42
C VAL A 21 -70.48 13.19 31.14
N LEU A 22 -70.91 14.36 31.61
CA LEU A 22 -70.14 15.59 31.46
C LEU A 22 -68.80 15.56 32.19
N LEU A 23 -68.73 14.93 33.34
CA LEU A 23 -67.49 14.77 34.11
C LEU A 23 -66.52 13.78 33.36
N VAL A 24 -67.03 12.66 32.84
CA VAL A 24 -66.24 11.72 32.05
C VAL A 24 -65.76 12.36 30.74
N VAL A 25 -66.63 13.04 30.00
CA VAL A 25 -66.27 13.78 28.79
C VAL A 25 -65.22 14.86 29.09
N GLY A 26 -65.40 15.60 30.19
CA GLY A 26 -64.46 16.61 30.66
C GLY A 26 -63.08 16.00 31.00
N ALA A 27 -63.08 14.88 31.71
CA ALA A 27 -61.84 14.14 32.04
C ALA A 27 -61.12 13.58 30.79
N VAL A 28 -61.87 12.98 29.85
CA VAL A 28 -61.31 12.50 28.58
C VAL A 28 -60.76 13.64 27.73
N SER A 29 -61.49 14.76 27.67
CA SER A 29 -61.02 15.94 26.93
C SER A 29 -59.77 16.55 27.55
N ALA A 30 -59.67 16.62 28.87
CA ALA A 30 -58.46 17.08 29.58
C ALA A 30 -57.28 16.14 29.35
N ALA A 31 -57.53 14.83 29.42
CA ALA A 31 -56.48 13.83 29.13
C ALA A 31 -56.00 13.91 27.65
N ALA A 32 -56.91 14.07 26.70
CA ALA A 32 -56.56 14.26 25.29
C ALA A 32 -55.78 15.56 25.05
N ALA A 33 -56.14 16.65 25.73
CA ALA A 33 -55.38 17.91 25.67
C ALA A 33 -53.97 17.77 26.25
N LEU A 34 -53.80 17.06 27.37
CA LEU A 34 -52.47 16.76 27.96
C LEU A 34 -51.62 15.89 27.05
N VAL A 35 -52.19 14.84 26.48
CA VAL A 35 -51.47 13.97 25.50
C VAL A 35 -51.07 14.77 24.26
N GLY A 36 -52.00 15.59 23.73
CA GLY A 36 -51.71 16.47 22.59
C GLY A 36 -50.63 17.50 22.85
N SER A 37 -50.65 18.14 24.04
CA SER A 37 -49.60 19.10 24.42
C SER A 37 -48.24 18.44 24.63
N ASN A 38 -48.20 17.24 25.23
CA ASN A 38 -46.97 16.49 25.39
C ASN A 38 -46.41 16.02 24.02
N ALA A 39 -47.28 15.53 23.13
CA ALA A 39 -46.87 15.15 21.78
C ALA A 39 -46.33 16.35 20.99
N TRP A 40 -46.96 17.52 21.12
CA TRP A 40 -46.45 18.72 20.48
C TRP A 40 -45.10 19.18 21.05
N LEU A 41 -44.90 19.09 22.37
CA LEU A 41 -43.63 19.40 23.01
C LEU A 41 -42.53 18.43 22.57
N ILE A 42 -42.81 17.13 22.52
CA ILE A 42 -41.87 16.11 22.05
C ILE A 42 -41.46 16.41 20.60
N ASN A 43 -42.42 16.60 19.71
CA ASN A 43 -42.13 16.93 18.31
C ASN A 43 -41.33 18.24 18.17
N PHE A 44 -41.62 19.25 18.99
CA PHE A 44 -40.87 20.50 18.98
C PHE A 44 -39.41 20.32 19.41
N TYR A 45 -39.14 19.49 20.41
CA TYR A 45 -37.78 19.16 20.84
C TYR A 45 -37.07 18.30 19.84
N ASP A 46 -37.73 17.30 19.26
CA ASP A 46 -37.18 16.41 18.22
C ASP A 46 -36.80 17.20 16.97
N ASP A 47 -37.67 18.07 16.47
CA ASP A 47 -37.37 18.95 15.33
C ASP A 47 -36.16 19.84 15.61
N ARG A 48 -36.10 20.41 16.81
CA ARG A 48 -34.99 21.26 17.20
C ARG A 48 -33.68 20.51 17.32
N GLN A 49 -33.72 19.33 17.93
CA GLN A 49 -32.56 18.45 18.01
C GLN A 49 -32.07 18.04 16.61
N SER A 50 -32.99 17.64 15.73
CA SER A 50 -32.67 17.28 14.35
C SER A 50 -32.00 18.42 13.57
N VAL A 51 -32.44 19.66 13.79
CA VAL A 51 -31.79 20.84 13.19
C VAL A 51 -30.38 21.03 13.72
N LEU A 52 -30.17 20.90 15.04
CA LEU A 52 -28.82 21.01 15.62
C LEU A 52 -27.88 19.90 15.14
N GLU A 53 -28.37 18.67 15.04
CA GLU A 53 -27.62 17.53 14.50
C GLU A 53 -27.19 17.80 13.05
N ALA A 54 -28.14 18.20 12.20
CA ALA A 54 -27.86 18.51 10.81
C ALA A 54 -26.84 19.66 10.65
N VAL A 55 -26.90 20.67 11.51
CA VAL A 55 -25.96 21.81 11.51
C VAL A 55 -24.57 21.36 11.97
N ALA A 56 -24.48 20.49 12.99
CA ALA A 56 -23.21 19.94 13.44
C ALA A 56 -22.56 19.05 12.36
N ASP A 57 -23.32 18.15 11.75
CA ASP A 57 -22.85 17.28 10.67
C ASP A 57 -22.40 18.09 9.43
N ALA A 58 -23.18 19.10 9.05
CA ALA A 58 -22.79 19.99 7.96
C ALA A 58 -21.46 20.72 8.25
N GLY A 59 -21.19 21.05 9.52
CA GLY A 59 -19.94 21.65 9.93
C GLY A 59 -18.74 20.74 9.73
N LEU A 60 -18.88 19.46 10.04
CA LEU A 60 -17.82 18.47 9.80
C LEU A 60 -17.46 18.39 8.29
N GLU A 61 -18.47 18.29 7.43
CA GLU A 61 -18.26 18.17 5.99
C GLU A 61 -17.73 19.46 5.35
N GLU A 62 -18.19 20.62 5.79
CA GLU A 62 -17.71 21.91 5.29
C GLU A 62 -16.24 22.12 5.63
N VAL A 63 -15.84 21.82 6.87
CA VAL A 63 -14.43 21.92 7.29
C VAL A 63 -13.57 20.93 6.53
N ARG A 64 -14.03 19.68 6.36
CA ARG A 64 -13.31 18.68 5.54
C ARG A 64 -13.14 19.13 4.10
N ALA A 65 -14.15 19.72 3.51
CA ALA A 65 -14.07 20.28 2.15
C ALA A 65 -13.06 21.44 2.06
N ARG A 66 -13.01 22.31 3.07
CA ARG A 66 -12.04 23.42 3.13
C ARG A 66 -10.61 22.90 3.26
N ILE A 67 -10.37 21.92 4.12
CA ILE A 67 -9.04 21.28 4.27
C ILE A 67 -8.59 20.66 2.93
N ASN A 68 -9.50 20.00 2.22
CA ASN A 68 -9.22 19.38 0.93
C ASN A 68 -9.12 20.39 -0.24
N GLY A 69 -9.60 21.58 -0.07
CA GLY A 69 -9.53 22.64 -1.09
C GLY A 69 -8.14 23.28 -1.17
N ALA A 70 -7.95 24.33 -0.41
CA ALA A 70 -6.69 25.07 -0.41
C ALA A 70 -6.15 25.34 1.01
N GLU A 71 -6.86 24.87 2.02
CA GLU A 71 -6.64 25.22 3.43
C GLU A 71 -6.07 24.04 4.23
N SER A 72 -5.19 23.23 3.64
CA SER A 72 -4.52 22.11 4.33
C SER A 72 -3.71 22.58 5.56
N ALA A 73 -3.30 23.84 5.58
CA ALA A 73 -2.66 24.48 6.73
C ALA A 73 -3.58 24.65 7.96
N LEU A 74 -4.88 24.31 7.86
CA LEU A 74 -5.79 24.29 8.99
C LEU A 74 -5.45 23.20 10.02
N PHE A 75 -4.73 22.15 9.62
CA PHE A 75 -4.21 21.17 10.57
C PHE A 75 -2.94 21.70 11.25
N PRO A 76 -2.98 22.00 12.55
CA PRO A 76 -1.79 22.42 13.28
C PRO A 76 -0.93 21.18 13.63
N ASP A 77 0.37 21.39 13.75
CA ASP A 77 1.30 20.37 14.25
C ASP A 77 1.08 20.05 15.73
N SER A 78 0.49 20.99 16.47
CA SER A 78 0.13 20.83 17.89
C SER A 78 -1.05 21.72 18.26
N GLY A 79 -1.80 21.32 19.29
CA GLY A 79 -2.99 22.04 19.74
C GLY A 79 -4.14 21.93 18.74
N TYR A 80 -4.91 23.00 18.57
CA TYR A 80 -6.03 23.02 17.62
C TYR A 80 -6.19 24.40 16.96
N THR A 81 -6.83 24.39 15.78
CA THR A 81 -7.20 25.58 15.03
C THR A 81 -8.71 25.79 15.12
N THR A 82 -9.15 27.01 15.48
CA THR A 82 -10.55 27.42 15.39
C THR A 82 -10.86 27.84 13.95
N VAL A 83 -11.72 27.07 13.28
CA VAL A 83 -12.10 27.32 11.88
C VAL A 83 -13.33 28.23 11.83
N GLU A 84 -14.31 28.00 12.70
CA GLU A 84 -15.50 28.85 12.84
C GLU A 84 -15.76 29.14 14.31
N ASN A 85 -16.16 30.38 14.60
CA ASN A 85 -16.46 30.84 15.96
C ASN A 85 -17.82 31.49 16.00
N GLY A 86 -18.87 30.71 16.26
CA GLY A 86 -20.25 31.21 16.44
C GLY A 86 -20.87 31.78 15.16
N VAL A 87 -20.57 31.18 14.01
CA VAL A 87 -21.13 31.63 12.71
C VAL A 87 -22.62 31.30 12.59
N SER A 88 -23.36 32.16 11.89
CA SER A 88 -24.74 31.89 11.52
C SER A 88 -24.81 30.93 10.34
N VAL A 89 -25.63 29.89 10.46
CA VAL A 89 -25.75 28.84 9.46
C VAL A 89 -26.92 29.11 8.52
N LYS A 90 -26.76 28.75 7.24
CA LYS A 90 -27.81 28.84 6.22
C LYS A 90 -28.30 27.45 5.86
N ASN A 91 -29.61 27.35 5.58
CA ASN A 91 -30.18 26.13 5.02
C ASN A 91 -29.88 26.00 3.52
N VAL A 92 -30.27 24.87 2.89
CA VAL A 92 -30.10 24.61 1.47
C VAL A 92 -30.73 25.65 0.54
N ALA A 93 -31.73 26.39 1.00
CA ALA A 93 -32.34 27.48 0.25
C ALA A 93 -31.60 28.83 0.43
N GLY A 94 -30.50 28.86 1.17
CA GLY A 94 -29.72 30.07 1.44
C GLY A 94 -30.28 30.96 2.58
N ALA A 95 -31.37 30.57 3.22
CA ALA A 95 -31.97 31.30 4.34
C ALA A 95 -31.24 30.97 5.65
N THR A 96 -30.96 31.98 6.46
CA THR A 96 -30.34 31.81 7.77
C THR A 96 -31.28 31.04 8.71
N ILE A 97 -30.76 30.02 9.39
CA ILE A 97 -31.46 29.28 10.44
C ILE A 97 -31.48 30.14 11.69
N PRO A 98 -32.68 30.59 12.14
CA PRO A 98 -32.75 31.54 13.23
C PRO A 98 -32.29 30.94 14.55
N GLY A 99 -31.38 31.64 15.23
CA GLY A 99 -30.99 31.32 16.60
C GLY A 99 -30.04 30.13 16.75
N VAL A 100 -29.55 29.58 15.66
CA VAL A 100 -28.52 28.53 15.68
C VAL A 100 -27.17 29.12 15.28
N ARG A 101 -26.16 28.76 16.04
CA ARG A 101 -24.75 29.10 15.77
C ARG A 101 -23.92 27.85 15.68
N ARG A 102 -22.86 27.91 14.86
CA ARG A 102 -21.92 26.81 14.70
C ARG A 102 -20.49 27.23 15.06
N PHE A 103 -19.79 26.33 15.73
CA PHE A 103 -18.36 26.43 16.04
C PHE A 103 -17.68 25.20 15.51
N THR A 104 -16.53 25.35 14.83
CA THR A 104 -15.77 24.23 14.31
C THR A 104 -14.28 24.36 14.64
N TYR A 105 -13.67 23.23 14.96
CA TYR A 105 -12.29 23.12 15.39
C TYR A 105 -11.61 21.97 14.68
N VAL A 106 -10.30 22.11 14.44
CA VAL A 106 -9.46 21.09 13.80
C VAL A 106 -8.20 20.91 14.63
N GLY A 107 -7.83 19.68 14.89
CA GLY A 107 -6.61 19.35 15.63
C GLY A 107 -6.21 17.88 15.46
N PRO A 108 -5.16 17.44 16.16
CA PRO A 108 -4.70 16.06 16.09
C PRO A 108 -5.73 15.07 16.64
N THR A 109 -5.60 13.80 16.29
CA THR A 109 -6.49 12.72 16.77
C THR A 109 -6.00 12.05 18.04
N GLY A 110 -4.77 12.29 18.45
CA GLY A 110 -4.08 11.63 19.55
C GLY A 110 -2.72 11.11 19.10
N SER A 111 -2.10 10.25 19.89
CA SER A 111 -0.80 9.71 19.58
C SER A 111 -0.85 8.77 18.38
N THR A 112 -0.81 9.31 17.19
CA THR A 112 -0.45 8.54 16.02
C THR A 112 1.03 8.72 15.78
N THR A 113 1.74 7.61 15.60
CA THR A 113 3.17 7.67 15.26
C THR A 113 3.40 8.25 13.86
N GLY A 114 2.35 8.59 13.11
CA GLY A 114 2.40 8.92 11.69
C GLY A 114 2.73 7.71 10.80
N GLN A 115 2.94 6.55 11.39
CA GLN A 115 3.39 5.36 10.68
C GLN A 115 2.40 4.91 9.59
N TYR A 116 1.11 5.03 9.86
CA TYR A 116 0.05 4.60 8.92
C TYR A 116 -0.75 5.77 8.35
N GLY A 117 -0.20 6.96 8.37
CA GLY A 117 -0.80 8.16 7.80
C GLY A 117 -0.97 9.30 8.78
N VAL A 118 -1.49 10.41 8.27
CA VAL A 118 -1.80 11.59 9.06
C VAL A 118 -3.28 11.53 9.44
N PHE A 119 -3.54 11.53 10.73
CA PHE A 119 -4.88 11.53 11.30
C PHE A 119 -5.18 12.85 11.95
N GLY A 120 -6.42 13.25 11.91
CA GLY A 120 -6.91 14.46 12.54
C GLY A 120 -8.31 14.30 13.10
N SER A 121 -8.71 15.25 13.92
CA SER A 121 -10.09 15.39 14.43
C SER A 121 -10.68 16.70 13.98
N ILE A 122 -11.90 16.64 13.49
CA ILE A 122 -12.76 17.80 13.28
C ILE A 122 -13.85 17.74 14.35
N ILE A 123 -14.02 18.81 15.11
CA ILE A 123 -15.13 18.97 16.08
C ILE A 123 -16.06 20.04 15.54
N SER A 124 -17.35 19.74 15.51
CA SER A 124 -18.40 20.68 15.17
C SER A 124 -19.42 20.75 16.29
N ILE A 125 -19.70 21.97 16.75
CA ILE A 125 -20.67 22.28 17.81
C ILE A 125 -21.75 23.13 17.20
N ALA A 126 -22.98 22.63 17.21
CA ALA A 126 -24.18 23.41 16.94
C ALA A 126 -24.80 23.84 18.27
N GLN A 127 -25.06 25.12 18.43
CA GLN A 127 -25.65 25.68 19.64
C GLN A 127 -26.85 26.57 19.31
N ASP A 128 -27.91 26.45 20.08
CA ASP A 128 -29.07 27.32 19.95
C ASP A 128 -29.04 28.49 20.94
N ARG A 129 -30.13 29.31 20.93
CA ARG A 129 -30.27 30.49 21.81
C ARG A 129 -30.43 30.13 23.27
N ASN A 130 -30.92 28.93 23.59
CA ASN A 130 -31.13 28.49 24.97
C ASN A 130 -29.88 27.89 25.58
N GLY A 131 -28.81 27.68 24.75
CA GLY A 131 -27.58 27.08 25.17
C GLY A 131 -27.54 25.56 24.97
N ASP A 132 -28.58 24.95 24.38
CA ASP A 132 -28.56 23.53 24.03
C ASP A 132 -27.56 23.31 22.92
N ARG A 133 -26.73 22.27 23.07
CA ARG A 133 -25.60 21.97 22.16
C ARG A 133 -25.64 20.54 21.68
N ILE A 134 -25.34 20.36 20.41
CA ILE A 134 -24.95 19.05 19.83
C ILE A 134 -23.49 19.14 19.40
N ILE A 135 -22.70 18.16 19.80
CA ILE A 135 -21.28 18.10 19.51
C ILE A 135 -21.00 16.81 18.72
N ARG A 136 -20.45 17.00 17.54
CA ARG A 136 -20.03 15.92 16.65
C ARG A 136 -18.52 15.98 16.45
N ARG A 137 -17.87 14.84 16.48
CA ARG A 137 -16.46 14.66 16.11
C ARG A 137 -16.36 13.75 14.90
N ALA A 138 -15.58 14.12 13.92
CA ALA A 138 -15.14 13.23 12.86
C ALA A 138 -13.64 13.01 12.96
N GLU A 139 -13.23 11.77 12.95
CA GLU A 139 -11.84 11.44 12.62
C GLU A 139 -11.67 11.54 11.11
N VAL A 140 -10.56 12.12 10.70
CA VAL A 140 -10.19 12.23 9.30
C VAL A 140 -8.78 11.66 9.12
N THR A 141 -8.60 10.93 8.04
CA THR A 141 -7.33 10.31 7.70
C THR A 141 -6.86 10.84 6.36
N GLN A 142 -5.60 11.22 6.28
CA GLN A 142 -5.03 11.61 5.02
C GLN A 142 -4.85 10.38 4.12
N GLU A 143 -5.39 10.47 2.93
CA GLU A 143 -5.43 9.38 1.98
C GLU A 143 -4.04 9.01 1.48
N SER A 144 -3.63 7.75 1.59
CA SER A 144 -2.35 7.26 1.08
C SER A 144 -2.39 7.08 -0.45
N PHE A 145 -1.27 7.32 -1.13
CA PHE A 145 -1.11 6.93 -2.54
C PHE A 145 -1.23 5.41 -2.76
N ALA A 146 -1.01 4.60 -1.72
CA ALA A 146 -1.18 3.15 -1.80
C ALA A 146 -2.61 2.70 -2.18
N ARG A 147 -3.61 3.58 -2.06
CA ARG A 147 -4.97 3.28 -2.51
C ARG A 147 -5.13 3.08 -4.02
N PHE A 148 -4.16 3.52 -4.83
CA PHE A 148 -4.25 3.41 -6.29
C PHE A 148 -3.57 2.14 -6.79
N ALA A 149 -4.29 1.37 -7.61
CA ALA A 149 -3.67 0.31 -8.40
C ALA A 149 -2.78 0.90 -9.51
N TYR A 150 -3.17 2.07 -10.02
CA TYR A 150 -2.42 2.79 -11.03
C TYR A 150 -2.62 4.29 -10.90
N PHE A 151 -1.50 5.02 -10.86
CA PHE A 151 -1.49 6.49 -10.81
C PHE A 151 -0.38 7.06 -11.68
N THR A 152 -0.70 8.09 -12.48
CA THR A 152 0.29 8.85 -13.27
C THR A 152 0.03 10.34 -13.20
N ASP A 153 1.10 11.14 -13.22
CA ASP A 153 1.00 12.60 -13.38
C ASP A 153 1.09 13.01 -14.85
N VAL A 154 1.88 12.29 -15.65
CA VAL A 154 2.08 12.53 -17.09
C VAL A 154 1.95 11.21 -17.87
N GLU A 155 1.10 11.20 -18.89
CA GLU A 155 0.93 10.11 -19.84
C GLU A 155 1.60 10.46 -21.17
N PRO A 156 2.75 9.84 -21.53
CA PRO A 156 3.39 10.07 -22.82
C PRO A 156 2.47 9.75 -24.00
N VAL A 157 2.61 10.50 -25.06
CA VAL A 157 1.71 10.39 -26.23
C VAL A 157 1.87 9.08 -27.01
N ASP A 158 3.01 8.44 -26.88
CA ASP A 158 3.43 7.20 -27.55
C ASP A 158 3.16 5.95 -26.71
N ILE A 159 2.67 6.10 -25.48
CA ILE A 159 2.32 4.99 -24.61
C ILE A 159 0.82 4.96 -24.35
N ALA A 160 0.18 3.82 -24.55
CA ALA A 160 -1.24 3.63 -24.30
C ALA A 160 -1.51 2.27 -23.62
N PHE A 161 -2.69 2.13 -23.05
CA PHE A 161 -3.18 0.82 -22.62
C PHE A 161 -3.56 -0.01 -23.84
N GLY A 162 -3.21 -1.28 -23.85
CA GLY A 162 -3.37 -2.14 -25.01
C GLY A 162 -4.05 -3.47 -24.73
N SER A 163 -4.13 -4.31 -25.75
CA SER A 163 -4.75 -5.63 -25.66
C SER A 163 -4.11 -6.49 -24.58
N GLY A 164 -4.96 -7.00 -23.72
CA GLY A 164 -4.55 -7.84 -22.59
C GLY A 164 -4.13 -7.07 -21.36
N ASP A 165 -4.08 -5.74 -21.38
CA ASP A 165 -3.90 -4.97 -20.15
C ASP A 165 -5.18 -5.08 -19.31
N ILE A 166 -5.03 -5.61 -18.10
CA ILE A 166 -6.08 -5.72 -17.10
C ILE A 166 -5.60 -4.98 -15.87
N ILE A 167 -6.33 -3.95 -15.47
CA ILE A 167 -6.04 -3.18 -14.26
C ILE A 167 -7.16 -3.44 -13.26
N ASP A 168 -6.83 -4.09 -12.18
CA ASP A 168 -7.75 -4.39 -11.10
C ASP A 168 -7.49 -3.42 -9.95
N GLY A 169 -8.48 -2.58 -9.64
CA GLY A 169 -8.39 -1.56 -8.60
C GLY A 169 -8.48 -0.12 -9.10
N PRO A 170 -8.44 0.88 -8.19
CA PRO A 170 -8.61 2.29 -8.52
C PRO A 170 -7.49 2.84 -9.43
N VAL A 171 -7.90 3.58 -10.45
CA VAL A 171 -6.99 4.22 -11.43
C VAL A 171 -7.19 5.74 -11.40
N HIS A 172 -6.08 6.47 -11.34
CA HIS A 172 -6.09 7.92 -11.55
C HIS A 172 -4.97 8.36 -12.47
N SER A 173 -5.28 9.32 -13.35
CA SER A 173 -4.26 10.04 -14.13
C SER A 173 -4.47 11.54 -14.00
N ASN A 174 -3.40 12.28 -13.76
CA ASN A 174 -3.44 13.75 -13.85
C ASN A 174 -3.43 14.26 -15.29
N ASP A 175 -3.29 13.38 -16.29
CA ASP A 175 -3.19 13.69 -17.72
C ASP A 175 -4.22 12.88 -18.52
N ASN A 176 -4.19 13.01 -19.83
CA ASN A 176 -5.08 12.29 -20.73
C ASN A 176 -4.72 10.80 -20.82
N ILE A 177 -5.69 9.94 -20.60
CA ILE A 177 -5.54 8.50 -20.80
C ILE A 177 -5.65 8.16 -22.29
N ARG A 178 -4.77 7.26 -22.78
CA ARG A 178 -4.80 6.73 -24.14
C ARG A 178 -4.94 5.23 -24.14
N ILE A 179 -5.76 4.72 -25.06
CA ILE A 179 -6.06 3.31 -25.19
C ILE A 179 -5.92 2.95 -26.67
N TYR A 180 -5.25 1.85 -26.96
CA TYR A 180 -5.16 1.33 -28.33
C TYR A 180 -6.48 0.66 -28.75
N ASP A 181 -6.66 0.52 -30.07
CA ASP A 181 -7.85 -0.12 -30.68
C ASP A 181 -8.03 -1.59 -30.25
N SER A 182 -6.97 -2.20 -29.72
CA SER A 182 -7.01 -3.54 -29.14
C SER A 182 -7.70 -3.61 -27.78
N GLY A 183 -7.99 -2.46 -27.17
CA GLY A 183 -8.72 -2.31 -25.92
C GLY A 183 -7.91 -2.59 -24.65
N ALA A 184 -8.53 -2.28 -23.50
CA ALA A 184 -8.05 -2.60 -22.17
C ALA A 184 -9.23 -2.78 -21.21
N THR A 185 -9.03 -3.49 -20.10
CA THR A 185 -10.07 -3.70 -19.08
C THR A 185 -9.66 -3.05 -17.76
N PHE A 186 -10.52 -2.15 -17.27
CA PHE A 186 -10.40 -1.54 -15.97
C PHE A 186 -11.53 -2.07 -15.06
N ARG A 187 -11.15 -2.82 -14.03
CA ARG A 187 -12.10 -3.45 -13.10
C ARG A 187 -12.47 -2.55 -11.93
N GLY A 188 -11.59 -1.63 -11.55
CA GLY A 188 -11.85 -0.61 -10.54
C GLY A 188 -12.36 0.71 -11.13
N PRO A 189 -12.68 1.70 -10.28
CA PRO A 189 -13.06 3.04 -10.71
C PRO A 189 -11.89 3.74 -11.41
N VAL A 190 -12.19 4.44 -12.50
CA VAL A 190 -11.20 5.21 -13.27
C VAL A 190 -11.52 6.68 -13.20
N SER A 191 -10.52 7.50 -12.87
CA SER A 191 -10.62 8.95 -12.91
C SER A 191 -9.44 9.56 -13.65
N THR A 192 -9.65 10.68 -14.33
CA THR A 192 -8.57 11.45 -14.96
C THR A 192 -8.84 12.94 -14.84
N ALA A 193 -7.80 13.73 -14.56
CA ALA A 193 -7.90 15.18 -14.60
C ALA A 193 -8.01 15.70 -16.05
N GLY A 194 -7.58 14.90 -17.02
CA GLY A 194 -7.80 15.12 -18.44
C GLY A 194 -9.05 14.42 -18.96
N VAL A 195 -8.90 13.77 -20.12
CA VAL A 195 -9.93 12.97 -20.79
C VAL A 195 -9.32 11.66 -21.31
N VAL A 196 -10.16 10.69 -21.69
CA VAL A 196 -9.70 9.57 -22.52
C VAL A 196 -9.57 10.06 -23.96
N ALA A 197 -8.35 10.44 -24.33
CA ALA A 197 -8.06 11.13 -25.60
C ALA A 197 -8.16 10.21 -26.82
N SER A 198 -7.99 8.90 -26.65
CA SER A 198 -8.15 7.91 -27.72
C SER A 198 -8.60 6.57 -27.19
N GLY A 199 -9.30 5.80 -28.01
CA GLY A 199 -9.64 4.41 -27.73
C GLY A 199 -10.71 4.16 -26.66
N LYS A 200 -11.43 5.19 -26.21
CA LYS A 200 -12.46 5.08 -25.17
C LYS A 200 -13.49 3.98 -25.46
N ASN A 201 -13.89 3.84 -26.72
CA ASN A 201 -14.89 2.86 -27.15
C ASN A 201 -14.36 1.41 -27.16
N TYR A 202 -13.06 1.21 -27.07
CA TYR A 202 -12.44 -0.11 -27.03
C TYR A 202 -12.16 -0.58 -25.60
N ALA A 203 -12.28 0.30 -24.60
CA ALA A 203 -12.05 -0.03 -23.21
C ALA A 203 -13.32 -0.44 -22.48
N THR A 204 -13.15 -1.30 -21.50
CA THR A 204 -14.20 -1.65 -20.53
C THR A 204 -13.90 -1.00 -19.19
N PHE A 205 -14.81 -0.13 -18.74
CA PHE A 205 -14.75 0.54 -17.43
C PHE A 205 -15.84 -0.05 -16.53
N GLN A 206 -15.51 -1.08 -15.75
CA GLN A 206 -16.53 -1.85 -14.99
C GLN A 206 -17.15 -1.05 -13.86
N GLN A 207 -16.39 -0.16 -13.22
CA GLN A 207 -16.86 0.69 -12.11
C GLN A 207 -16.94 2.18 -12.47
N GLY A 208 -17.04 2.47 -13.77
CA GLY A 208 -17.22 3.83 -14.27
C GLY A 208 -15.93 4.58 -14.58
N LEU A 209 -16.12 5.73 -15.23
CA LEU A 209 -15.07 6.65 -15.65
C LEU A 209 -15.48 8.08 -15.30
N GLU A 210 -14.61 8.78 -14.56
CA GLU A 210 -14.71 10.22 -14.28
C GLU A 210 -13.63 10.98 -15.05
N GLU A 211 -14.04 11.82 -16.00
CA GLU A 211 -13.16 12.72 -16.72
C GLU A 211 -13.18 14.12 -16.10
N ARG A 212 -12.08 14.85 -16.20
CA ARG A 212 -11.90 16.19 -15.61
C ARG A 212 -12.00 16.19 -14.08
N ALA A 213 -11.59 15.09 -13.47
CA ALA A 213 -11.42 15.00 -12.02
C ALA A 213 -10.36 15.99 -11.51
N ALA A 214 -10.37 16.28 -10.22
CA ALA A 214 -9.34 17.14 -9.64
C ALA A 214 -7.96 16.48 -9.69
N ARG A 215 -6.91 17.25 -10.05
CA ARG A 215 -5.52 16.79 -10.00
C ARG A 215 -5.13 16.43 -8.58
N ILE A 216 -4.29 15.41 -8.44
CA ILE A 216 -3.69 14.97 -7.19
C ILE A 216 -2.18 15.18 -7.30
N PRO A 217 -1.59 16.11 -6.53
CA PRO A 217 -0.15 16.37 -6.63
C PRO A 217 0.65 15.18 -6.09
N LEU A 218 1.70 14.79 -6.80
CA LEU A 218 2.66 13.80 -6.30
C LEU A 218 3.46 14.35 -5.10
N PRO A 219 3.97 13.48 -4.22
CA PRO A 219 4.81 13.87 -3.12
C PRO A 219 6.12 14.50 -3.62
N LYS A 220 6.73 15.31 -2.76
CA LYS A 220 8.03 15.94 -3.03
C LYS A 220 9.16 15.04 -2.53
N THR A 221 10.36 15.23 -3.09
CA THR A 221 11.58 14.54 -2.62
C THR A 221 11.87 14.76 -1.13
N ALA A 222 11.47 15.90 -0.57
CA ALA A 222 11.62 16.19 0.85
C ALA A 222 10.89 15.19 1.79
N GLU A 223 9.91 14.46 1.27
CA GLU A 223 9.28 13.38 2.06
C GLU A 223 10.25 12.21 2.31
N LEU A 224 11.21 11.98 1.41
CA LEU A 224 12.26 10.97 1.61
C LEU A 224 13.19 11.32 2.79
N ASP A 225 13.49 12.60 2.98
CA ASP A 225 14.40 13.03 4.05
C ASP A 225 13.82 12.73 5.44
N LYS A 226 12.49 12.79 5.59
CA LYS A 226 11.81 12.43 6.84
C LYS A 226 12.00 10.95 7.17
N LEU A 227 12.00 10.08 6.15
CA LEU A 227 12.13 8.63 6.33
C LEU A 227 13.51 8.21 6.83
N LYS A 228 14.56 8.98 6.47
CA LYS A 228 15.92 8.72 6.93
C LYS A 228 16.04 8.65 8.46
N GLY A 229 15.40 9.59 9.15
CA GLY A 229 15.41 9.63 10.62
C GLY A 229 14.77 8.38 11.25
N TYR A 230 13.64 7.93 10.70
CA TYR A 230 12.97 6.71 11.19
C TYR A 230 13.80 5.45 10.95
N ALA A 231 14.43 5.34 9.78
CA ALA A 231 15.30 4.22 9.43
C ALA A 231 16.55 4.15 10.34
N GLN A 232 17.15 5.30 10.65
CA GLN A 232 18.31 5.38 11.54
C GLN A 232 18.05 4.83 12.93
N LEU A 233 16.85 5.03 13.47
CA LEU A 233 16.49 4.50 14.80
C LEU A 233 16.58 2.97 14.85
N GLY A 234 16.22 2.30 13.77
CA GLY A 234 16.23 0.83 13.66
C GLY A 234 17.52 0.26 13.03
N ASN A 235 18.56 1.06 12.83
CA ASN A 235 19.76 0.66 12.09
C ASN A 235 19.47 0.20 10.64
N MET A 236 18.44 0.79 10.00
CA MET A 236 17.96 0.44 8.66
C MET A 236 18.27 1.54 7.62
N ALA A 237 19.24 2.41 7.92
CA ALA A 237 19.70 3.43 6.98
C ALA A 237 21.05 3.04 6.37
N PHE A 238 21.09 2.97 5.05
CA PHE A 238 22.24 2.53 4.28
C PHE A 238 22.65 3.60 3.27
N THR A 239 23.89 3.52 2.80
CA THR A 239 24.41 4.40 1.76
C THR A 239 24.78 3.58 0.54
N GLY A 240 24.09 3.84 -0.56
CA GLY A 240 24.42 3.36 -1.89
C GLY A 240 25.19 4.42 -2.67
N SER A 241 25.49 4.14 -3.92
CA SER A 241 26.11 5.10 -4.83
C SER A 241 25.14 5.54 -5.92
N MET A 242 25.24 6.80 -6.34
CA MET A 242 24.54 7.29 -7.54
C MET A 242 25.31 6.95 -8.84
N THR A 243 26.54 6.43 -8.73
CA THR A 243 27.37 6.05 -9.89
C THR A 243 26.83 4.81 -10.63
N GLY A 244 27.30 4.61 -11.85
CA GLY A 244 26.84 3.52 -12.71
C GLY A 244 25.63 3.87 -13.55
N GLY A 245 25.20 2.94 -14.40
CA GLY A 245 23.99 3.06 -15.21
C GLY A 245 22.71 3.18 -14.38
N GLU A 246 21.63 3.48 -15.04
CA GLU A 246 20.31 3.63 -14.38
C GLU A 246 19.81 2.33 -13.76
N ASP A 247 20.31 1.21 -14.24
CA ASP A 247 20.01 -0.16 -13.86
C ASP A 247 21.12 -0.81 -13.01
N GLN A 248 22.03 -0.01 -12.47
CA GLN A 248 23.16 -0.46 -11.67
C GLN A 248 23.14 0.16 -10.30
N ALA A 249 23.48 -0.62 -9.27
CA ALA A 249 23.57 -0.21 -7.87
C ALA A 249 24.81 -0.81 -7.20
N THR A 250 25.31 -0.13 -6.16
CA THR A 250 26.41 -0.68 -5.31
C THR A 250 25.87 -1.40 -4.07
N LEU A 251 24.57 -1.28 -3.81
CA LEU A 251 23.90 -1.88 -2.66
C LEU A 251 22.78 -2.80 -3.13
N ARG A 252 22.66 -3.99 -2.50
CA ARG A 252 21.53 -4.87 -2.65
C ARG A 252 20.93 -5.21 -1.30
N ILE A 253 19.61 -5.18 -1.25
CA ILE A 253 18.81 -5.63 -0.11
C ILE A 253 18.04 -6.87 -0.56
N GLU A 254 18.26 -7.97 0.13
CA GLU A 254 17.49 -9.19 -0.04
C GLU A 254 16.54 -9.36 1.15
N PHE A 255 15.24 -9.45 0.87
CA PHE A 255 14.25 -9.81 1.85
C PHE A 255 14.24 -11.32 2.07
N ILE A 256 14.14 -11.74 3.32
CA ILE A 256 14.21 -13.15 3.69
C ILE A 256 13.16 -13.42 4.77
N ALA A 257 12.35 -14.43 4.56
CA ALA A 257 11.48 -15.00 5.60
C ALA A 257 12.13 -16.30 6.12
N ILE A 258 12.16 -16.47 7.44
CA ILE A 258 12.84 -17.58 8.10
C ILE A 258 11.91 -18.17 9.15
N ASP A 259 11.62 -19.47 9.02
CA ASP A 259 10.92 -20.22 10.06
C ASP A 259 11.82 -20.31 11.31
N LEU A 260 11.49 -19.53 12.33
CA LEU A 260 12.27 -19.44 13.57
C LEU A 260 11.81 -20.42 14.65
N ASN A 261 10.55 -20.79 14.63
CA ASN A 261 9.94 -21.63 15.65
C ASN A 261 9.87 -23.12 15.24
N GLY A 262 10.10 -23.42 13.95
CA GLY A 262 10.12 -24.78 13.40
C GLY A 262 8.73 -25.36 13.17
N ASP A 263 7.71 -24.51 12.98
CA ASP A 263 6.33 -24.98 12.74
C ASP A 263 6.04 -25.31 11.26
N GLY A 264 6.99 -24.99 10.38
CA GLY A 264 6.97 -25.34 8.96
C GLY A 264 6.43 -24.25 8.05
N ASP A 265 6.19 -23.04 8.58
CA ASP A 265 5.90 -21.88 7.73
C ASP A 265 6.83 -20.69 8.06
N THR A 266 6.61 -19.54 7.47
CA THR A 266 7.40 -18.32 7.65
C THR A 266 6.48 -17.11 7.81
N THR A 267 5.34 -17.31 8.47
CA THR A 267 4.29 -16.30 8.57
C THR A 267 4.20 -15.64 9.93
N ASP A 268 5.08 -16.00 10.86
CA ASP A 268 5.14 -15.38 12.17
C ASP A 268 5.70 -13.95 12.13
N ARG A 269 5.24 -13.10 13.04
CA ARG A 269 5.59 -11.67 13.11
C ARG A 269 7.08 -11.38 13.14
N ASN A 270 7.88 -12.25 13.75
CA ASN A 270 9.31 -12.08 13.98
C ASN A 270 10.20 -12.76 12.92
N GLU A 271 9.63 -13.33 11.87
CA GLU A 271 10.31 -14.14 10.86
C GLU A 271 10.81 -13.36 9.64
N GLY A 272 10.56 -12.05 9.63
CA GLY A 272 11.02 -11.16 8.57
C GLY A 272 12.41 -10.57 8.81
N PHE A 273 13.26 -10.66 7.79
CA PHE A 273 14.63 -10.15 7.81
C PHE A 273 15.00 -9.53 6.47
N ILE A 274 16.09 -8.75 6.48
CA ILE A 274 16.83 -8.40 5.28
C ILE A 274 18.29 -8.76 5.45
N ARG A 275 18.97 -9.00 4.32
CA ARG A 275 20.43 -8.98 4.21
C ARG A 275 20.84 -7.87 3.28
N VAL A 276 21.98 -7.27 3.57
CA VAL A 276 22.49 -6.13 2.81
C VAL A 276 23.87 -6.44 2.27
N TYR A 277 24.01 -6.44 0.94
CA TYR A 277 25.26 -6.66 0.24
C TYR A 277 25.75 -5.34 -0.37
N TYR A 278 27.06 -5.10 -0.28
CA TYR A 278 27.69 -3.92 -0.84
C TYR A 278 28.87 -4.31 -1.73
N SER A 279 28.97 -3.68 -2.90
CA SER A 279 30.13 -3.78 -3.79
C SER A 279 30.54 -2.40 -4.32
N ASN A 280 31.83 -2.21 -4.52
CA ASN A 280 32.34 -1.00 -5.19
C ASN A 280 32.08 -1.03 -6.71
N ASP A 281 31.84 -2.19 -7.29
CA ASP A 281 31.47 -2.32 -8.71
C ASP A 281 29.95 -2.48 -8.86
N PRO A 282 29.25 -1.46 -9.33
CA PRO A 282 27.78 -1.50 -9.42
C PRO A 282 27.26 -2.53 -10.44
N ARG A 283 28.10 -3.02 -11.34
CA ARG A 283 27.72 -4.08 -12.31
C ARG A 283 27.51 -5.43 -11.64
N TRP A 284 28.10 -5.61 -10.47
CA TRP A 284 28.13 -6.87 -9.74
C TRP A 284 26.87 -7.12 -8.88
N VAL A 285 26.14 -6.09 -8.57
CA VAL A 285 25.13 -6.12 -7.50
C VAL A 285 23.72 -6.47 -8.00
N VAL A 286 23.36 -6.01 -9.19
CA VAL A 286 21.99 -6.15 -9.68
C VAL A 286 21.70 -7.54 -10.20
N ALA A 287 22.61 -8.22 -10.63
CA ALA A 287 22.60 -9.55 -11.19
C ALA A 287 23.26 -9.56 -12.54
N SER A 288 23.69 -10.70 -12.87
CA SER A 288 24.00 -11.15 -14.16
C SER A 288 25.40 -10.86 -14.64
N VAL A 289 25.74 -11.73 -15.41
CA VAL A 289 26.98 -11.98 -16.00
C VAL A 289 27.50 -10.77 -16.69
N PRO A 290 28.61 -10.24 -16.24
CA PRO A 290 29.40 -9.37 -17.07
C PRO A 290 29.78 -10.10 -18.35
N SER A 291 29.68 -9.39 -19.45
CA SER A 291 30.18 -9.86 -20.74
C SER A 291 31.66 -10.22 -20.71
N ASP A 292 32.39 -9.83 -19.70
CA ASP A 292 33.81 -10.05 -19.48
C ASP A 292 34.10 -10.96 -18.26
N TYR A 293 33.21 -11.88 -17.98
CA TYR A 293 33.33 -12.88 -16.92
C TYR A 293 34.75 -13.49 -16.81
N SER A 294 35.42 -13.70 -17.92
CA SER A 294 36.79 -14.26 -17.95
C SER A 294 37.87 -13.27 -17.50
N THR A 295 37.62 -11.97 -17.53
CA THR A 295 38.65 -10.95 -17.32
C THR A 295 38.56 -10.27 -15.96
N ASN A 296 37.40 -10.30 -15.30
CA ASN A 296 37.16 -9.51 -14.08
C ASN A 296 37.39 -10.26 -12.77
N GLY A 297 37.99 -11.40 -12.77
CA GLY A 297 38.21 -12.18 -11.54
C GLY A 297 36.94 -12.82 -10.97
N LEU A 298 35.79 -12.59 -11.57
CA LEU A 298 34.49 -13.18 -11.15
C LEU A 298 34.54 -14.71 -11.20
N ARG A 299 35.33 -15.23 -12.09
CA ARG A 299 35.62 -16.67 -12.24
C ARG A 299 36.13 -17.34 -10.95
N ASN A 300 36.76 -16.55 -10.09
CA ASN A 300 37.29 -17.01 -8.82
C ASN A 300 36.29 -16.84 -7.65
N SER A 301 35.15 -16.24 -7.89
CA SER A 301 34.14 -16.09 -6.86
C SER A 301 33.37 -17.39 -6.66
N ARG A 302 33.16 -17.77 -5.42
CA ARG A 302 32.32 -18.92 -5.06
C ARG A 302 30.87 -18.75 -5.43
N ASN A 303 30.47 -17.49 -5.61
CA ASN A 303 29.08 -17.13 -5.90
C ASN A 303 28.75 -17.17 -7.39
N CYS A 304 29.72 -17.47 -8.24
CA CYS A 304 29.50 -17.65 -9.65
C CYS A 304 29.51 -19.14 -10.00
N GLY A 305 28.54 -19.60 -10.75
CA GLY A 305 28.50 -21.02 -11.12
C GLY A 305 27.16 -21.45 -11.72
N HIS A 306 26.94 -22.73 -11.71
CA HIS A 306 25.73 -23.38 -12.21
C HIS A 306 25.27 -24.50 -11.30
N TYR A 307 23.98 -24.84 -11.37
CA TYR A 307 23.51 -26.11 -10.87
C TYR A 307 23.82 -27.23 -11.84
N HIS A 308 24.45 -28.24 -11.30
CA HIS A 308 24.61 -29.53 -11.94
C HIS A 308 23.51 -30.48 -11.47
N GLU A 309 22.69 -30.97 -12.38
CA GLU A 309 21.67 -31.97 -12.13
C GLU A 309 22.14 -33.33 -12.57
N ASP A 310 22.36 -34.21 -11.62
CA ASP A 310 22.59 -35.65 -11.94
C ASP A 310 21.23 -36.35 -12.01
N LYS A 311 20.76 -36.59 -13.23
CA LYS A 311 19.47 -37.25 -13.47
C LYS A 311 19.44 -38.69 -12.99
N LYS A 312 20.58 -39.36 -12.88
CA LYS A 312 20.64 -40.75 -12.40
C LYS A 312 20.51 -40.82 -10.90
N ALA A 313 21.16 -39.88 -10.20
CA ALA A 313 21.12 -39.79 -8.75
C ALA A 313 19.93 -38.95 -8.23
N ASN A 314 19.21 -38.25 -9.12
CA ASN A 314 18.19 -37.28 -8.78
C ASN A 314 18.69 -36.24 -7.75
N THR A 315 19.92 -35.82 -7.91
CA THR A 315 20.58 -34.83 -7.05
C THR A 315 20.92 -33.59 -7.84
N ARG A 316 20.85 -32.46 -7.14
CA ARG A 316 21.15 -31.14 -7.67
C ARG A 316 22.29 -30.55 -6.86
N THR A 317 23.41 -30.25 -7.50
CA THR A 317 24.58 -29.71 -6.83
C THR A 317 25.01 -28.41 -7.49
N PHE A 318 25.21 -27.37 -6.69
CA PHE A 318 25.81 -26.15 -7.19
C PHE A 318 27.28 -26.36 -7.45
N VAL A 319 27.72 -26.02 -8.65
CA VAL A 319 29.14 -26.06 -9.05
C VAL A 319 29.62 -24.63 -9.21
N SER A 320 30.43 -24.17 -8.28
CA SER A 320 31.02 -22.85 -8.33
C SER A 320 32.02 -22.76 -9.50
N ALA A 321 32.06 -21.57 -10.10
CA ALA A 321 33.05 -21.31 -11.16
C ALA A 321 34.50 -21.43 -10.66
N ARG A 322 34.73 -21.15 -9.37
CA ARG A 322 36.01 -21.28 -8.70
C ARG A 322 36.43 -22.74 -8.51
N ASP A 323 35.49 -23.58 -8.13
CA ASP A 323 35.76 -24.98 -7.76
C ASP A 323 35.56 -25.92 -8.94
N HIS A 324 35.15 -25.36 -10.09
CA HIS A 324 35.09 -26.18 -11.29
C HIS A 324 36.49 -26.64 -11.66
N PRO A 325 36.75 -27.94 -11.69
CA PRO A 325 38.05 -28.44 -12.17
C PRO A 325 38.26 -27.87 -13.57
N HIS A 326 39.44 -27.30 -13.80
CA HIS A 326 39.86 -26.79 -15.09
C HIS A 326 39.32 -27.72 -16.18
N PRO A 327 38.76 -27.18 -17.25
CA PRO A 327 37.93 -27.96 -18.14
C PRO A 327 38.67 -29.26 -18.47
N PRO A 328 38.03 -30.39 -18.26
CA PRO A 328 38.59 -31.60 -18.82
C PRO A 328 38.77 -31.30 -20.29
N LYS A 329 39.93 -31.52 -20.81
CA LYS A 329 40.36 -31.21 -22.20
C LYS A 329 39.38 -31.67 -23.30
N GLN A 330 38.36 -32.37 -22.95
CA GLN A 330 37.32 -32.90 -23.83
C GLN A 330 35.93 -32.26 -23.66
N GLN A 331 35.77 -31.33 -22.72
CA GLN A 331 34.50 -30.67 -22.48
C GLN A 331 34.56 -29.20 -22.86
N SER A 332 35.49 -28.95 -23.74
CA SER A 332 35.92 -27.62 -24.08
C SER A 332 34.81 -26.66 -24.45
N ASP A 333 33.76 -27.12 -25.04
CA ASP A 333 33.03 -26.16 -25.83
C ASP A 333 31.64 -25.80 -25.30
N SER A 334 30.96 -26.70 -24.63
CA SER A 334 29.60 -26.38 -24.16
C SER A 334 29.54 -25.81 -22.75
N TRP A 335 30.42 -26.25 -21.87
CA TRP A 335 30.43 -25.83 -20.47
C TRP A 335 31.15 -24.49 -20.28
N GLU A 336 32.34 -24.29 -20.82
CA GLU A 336 33.03 -23.00 -20.77
C GLU A 336 32.32 -21.92 -21.59
N ALA A 337 31.84 -22.28 -22.77
CA ALA A 337 31.00 -21.38 -23.54
C ALA A 337 29.71 -21.03 -22.80
N SER A 338 29.14 -21.98 -22.07
CA SER A 338 28.01 -21.75 -21.20
C SER A 338 28.34 -20.88 -20.01
N LEU A 339 29.45 -21.07 -19.32
CA LEU A 339 29.95 -20.19 -18.29
C LEU A 339 30.22 -18.77 -18.80
N ASN A 340 30.84 -18.67 -19.96
CA ASN A 340 31.18 -17.38 -20.56
C ASN A 340 29.98 -16.64 -21.12
N SER A 341 28.93 -17.35 -21.53
CA SER A 341 27.72 -16.74 -22.09
C SER A 341 26.53 -16.72 -21.13
N HIS A 342 26.51 -17.60 -20.14
CA HIS A 342 25.39 -17.83 -19.25
C HIS A 342 25.80 -18.07 -17.78
N GLY A 343 27.11 -18.08 -17.48
CA GLY A 343 27.61 -18.19 -16.12
C GLY A 343 27.11 -16.98 -15.30
N ARG A 344 26.57 -17.25 -14.14
CA ARG A 344 25.97 -16.22 -13.32
C ARG A 344 26.68 -16.15 -12.02
N CYS A 345 26.73 -14.94 -11.55
CA CYS A 345 27.31 -14.63 -10.27
C CYS A 345 26.18 -14.25 -9.34
N TYR A 346 26.03 -15.01 -8.29
CA TYR A 346 25.01 -14.81 -7.29
C TYR A 346 25.63 -14.23 -6.05
N LEU A 347 24.95 -13.28 -5.46
CA LEU A 347 25.40 -12.66 -4.23
C LEU A 347 25.26 -13.64 -3.08
N GLY A 348 26.38 -14.05 -2.52
CA GLY A 348 26.57 -14.94 -1.40
C GLY A 348 25.35 -15.68 -0.91
N GLY A 349 25.24 -16.91 -1.29
CA GLY A 349 24.09 -17.76 -1.20
C GLY A 349 23.16 -17.57 -0.04
N SER A 350 21.93 -17.33 -0.36
CA SER A 350 20.92 -16.98 0.62
C SER A 350 20.39 -18.19 1.37
N ASP A 351 20.63 -19.37 0.85
CA ASP A 351 19.99 -20.57 1.35
C ASP A 351 20.78 -21.82 0.99
N SER A 352 20.19 -22.94 1.27
CA SER A 352 20.74 -24.25 0.94
C SER A 352 21.07 -24.44 -0.55
N ILE A 353 20.64 -23.54 -1.39
CA ILE A 353 20.79 -23.64 -2.83
C ILE A 353 22.20 -23.27 -3.26
N PHE A 354 22.82 -22.25 -2.63
CA PHE A 354 24.18 -21.80 -2.96
C PHE A 354 25.28 -22.50 -2.18
N GLY A 355 24.94 -23.38 -1.27
CA GLY A 355 25.90 -24.04 -0.41
C GLY A 355 26.44 -23.11 0.68
N GLU A 356 27.72 -22.81 0.67
CA GLU A 356 28.39 -22.07 1.72
C GLU A 356 28.13 -20.56 1.60
N PHE A 357 27.69 -19.93 2.70
CA PHE A 357 27.60 -18.48 2.80
C PHE A 357 29.00 -17.85 2.87
N VAL A 358 29.27 -16.86 2.04
CA VAL A 358 30.56 -16.17 1.97
C VAL A 358 30.37 -14.69 2.30
N PRO A 359 30.78 -14.24 3.50
CA PRO A 359 30.57 -12.85 3.94
C PRO A 359 31.29 -11.81 3.08
N ASP A 360 32.46 -12.13 2.54
CA ASP A 360 33.25 -11.28 1.66
C ASP A 360 33.82 -12.16 0.56
N ASP A 361 33.40 -11.90 -0.67
CA ASP A 361 33.81 -12.68 -1.85
C ASP A 361 34.96 -12.02 -2.64
N GLY A 362 35.52 -10.93 -2.13
CA GLY A 362 36.55 -10.13 -2.78
C GLY A 362 36.03 -9.17 -3.84
N LEU A 363 34.74 -9.22 -4.17
CA LEU A 363 34.06 -8.30 -5.09
C LEU A 363 33.07 -7.42 -4.35
N GLY A 364 32.59 -7.91 -3.23
CA GLY A 364 31.71 -7.23 -2.32
C GLY A 364 31.57 -7.97 -0.99
N ARG A 365 30.76 -7.45 -0.12
CA ARG A 365 30.59 -8.00 1.22
C ARG A 365 29.18 -7.83 1.73
N TRP A 366 28.74 -8.77 2.55
CA TRP A 366 27.54 -8.63 3.36
C TRP A 366 27.84 -7.71 4.54
N ILE A 367 26.89 -6.84 4.85
CA ILE A 367 26.99 -5.92 5.99
C ILE A 367 26.50 -6.65 7.25
N PRO A 368 27.33 -6.74 8.30
CA PRO A 368 26.90 -7.38 9.54
C PRO A 368 25.83 -6.55 10.26
N TRP A 369 24.86 -7.24 10.86
CA TRP A 369 23.87 -6.62 11.72
C TRP A 369 24.53 -6.04 12.98
N PRO A 370 24.38 -4.73 13.28
CA PRO A 370 25.05 -4.10 14.41
C PRO A 370 24.35 -4.36 15.78
N GLY A 371 23.16 -4.90 15.75
CA GLY A 371 22.37 -5.19 16.97
C GLY A 371 22.63 -6.58 17.53
N PRO A 372 21.94 -6.94 18.60
CA PRO A 372 22.04 -8.28 19.19
C PRO A 372 21.42 -9.34 18.26
N ILE A 373 22.09 -10.49 18.12
CA ILE A 373 21.54 -11.63 17.39
C ILE A 373 20.62 -12.38 18.33
N SER A 374 19.39 -12.59 17.92
CA SER A 374 18.42 -13.36 18.69
C SER A 374 18.88 -14.82 18.87
N PRO A 375 18.68 -15.43 20.05
CA PRO A 375 18.88 -16.87 20.23
C PRO A 375 18.05 -17.71 19.25
N LEU A 376 16.85 -17.26 18.86
CA LEU A 376 16.00 -17.95 17.89
C LEU A 376 16.67 -18.00 16.51
N VAL A 377 17.23 -16.88 16.06
CA VAL A 377 17.98 -16.82 14.79
C VAL A 377 19.21 -17.73 14.83
N THR A 378 19.90 -17.76 15.98
CA THR A 378 21.06 -18.63 16.17
C THR A 378 20.66 -20.10 16.16
N ALA A 379 19.49 -20.45 16.69
CA ALA A 379 18.99 -21.82 16.74
C ALA A 379 18.71 -22.42 15.35
N THR A 380 18.49 -21.60 14.31
CA THR A 380 18.31 -22.07 12.94
C THR A 380 19.58 -22.69 12.34
N GLY A 381 20.76 -22.48 12.96
CA GLY A 381 22.04 -22.96 12.45
C GLY A 381 22.49 -22.30 11.15
N ARG A 382 21.91 -21.20 10.75
CA ARG A 382 22.24 -20.49 9.50
C ARG A 382 23.59 -19.80 9.59
N ALA A 383 24.40 -20.00 8.59
CA ALA A 383 25.73 -19.38 8.48
C ALA A 383 25.69 -17.86 8.33
N ASP A 384 24.56 -17.29 7.86
CA ASP A 384 24.35 -15.86 7.66
C ASP A 384 23.69 -15.16 8.85
N SER A 385 23.49 -15.82 9.99
CA SER A 385 22.76 -15.27 11.15
C SER A 385 23.26 -13.90 11.60
N ALA A 386 24.58 -13.67 11.55
CA ALA A 386 25.19 -12.39 11.94
C ALA A 386 24.92 -11.25 10.94
N TYR A 387 24.34 -11.53 9.79
CA TYR A 387 24.06 -10.58 8.69
C TYR A 387 22.58 -10.35 8.47
N LEU A 388 21.73 -10.91 9.32
CA LEU A 388 20.28 -10.77 9.27
C LEU A 388 19.82 -9.56 10.08
N PHE A 389 19.24 -8.58 9.38
CA PHE A 389 18.64 -7.39 9.98
C PHE A 389 17.15 -7.65 10.21
N PRO A 390 16.68 -7.72 11.47
CA PRO A 390 15.27 -8.02 11.72
C PRO A 390 14.38 -6.84 11.34
N ILE A 391 13.30 -7.11 10.61
CA ILE A 391 12.29 -6.13 10.22
C ILE A 391 11.00 -6.24 11.07
N SER A 392 11.14 -6.73 12.29
CA SER A 392 10.09 -6.75 13.30
C SER A 392 10.55 -6.03 14.58
N ARG A 393 9.59 -5.49 15.35
CA ARG A 393 9.89 -4.87 16.64
C ARG A 393 10.24 -5.87 17.72
N ASP A 394 9.87 -7.12 17.57
CA ASP A 394 10.15 -8.19 18.52
C ASP A 394 11.66 -8.47 18.62
N LEU A 395 12.36 -8.40 17.51
CA LEU A 395 13.80 -8.61 17.42
C LEU A 395 14.60 -7.31 17.26
N ASN A 396 13.96 -6.25 16.75
CA ASN A 396 14.53 -4.90 16.61
C ASN A 396 13.54 -3.86 17.18
N PRO A 397 13.53 -3.61 18.51
CA PRO A 397 12.53 -2.74 19.15
C PRO A 397 12.47 -1.31 18.60
N ASN A 398 13.56 -0.86 17.98
CA ASN A 398 13.66 0.46 17.39
C ASN A 398 13.23 0.52 15.91
N PHE A 399 12.90 -0.60 15.30
CA PHE A 399 12.41 -0.63 13.93
C PHE A 399 11.07 0.11 13.80
N ARG A 400 10.99 0.99 12.82
CA ARG A 400 9.80 1.82 12.56
C ARG A 400 9.09 1.46 11.26
N GLY A 401 9.40 0.32 10.66
CA GLY A 401 8.83 -0.09 9.38
C GLY A 401 9.48 0.60 8.17
N VAL A 402 10.64 1.22 8.34
CA VAL A 402 11.31 1.94 7.25
C VAL A 402 12.72 1.43 7.05
N ILE A 403 13.05 1.17 5.79
CA ILE A 403 14.41 0.97 5.29
C ILE A 403 14.73 2.16 4.38
N TYR A 404 15.87 2.79 4.57
CA TYR A 404 16.26 3.96 3.79
C TYR A 404 17.62 3.78 3.14
N VAL A 405 17.73 4.15 1.87
CA VAL A 405 18.99 4.12 1.12
C VAL A 405 19.29 5.49 0.53
N ASP A 406 20.42 6.05 0.92
CA ASP A 406 20.97 7.24 0.28
C ASP A 406 21.76 6.81 -0.96
N GLY A 407 21.12 6.81 -2.12
CA GLY A 407 21.66 6.32 -3.38
C GLY A 407 20.74 5.32 -4.07
N LYS A 408 21.30 4.54 -5.00
CA LYS A 408 20.60 3.46 -5.71
C LYS A 408 20.67 2.15 -4.92
N VAL A 409 19.66 1.32 -5.07
CA VAL A 409 19.57 0.01 -4.42
C VAL A 409 18.94 -1.03 -5.33
N ALA A 410 19.48 -2.24 -5.33
CA ALA A 410 18.84 -3.42 -5.91
C ALA A 410 18.06 -4.18 -4.82
N VAL A 411 16.92 -4.77 -5.18
CA VAL A 411 16.03 -5.47 -4.23
C VAL A 411 15.52 -6.77 -4.83
N SER A 412 15.31 -7.77 -3.96
CA SER A 412 14.69 -9.06 -4.32
C SER A 412 14.29 -9.82 -3.05
N GLY A 413 13.61 -10.95 -3.22
CA GLY A 413 13.40 -11.94 -2.16
C GLY A 413 12.00 -11.97 -1.59
N VAL A 414 11.86 -12.53 -0.39
CA VAL A 414 10.58 -12.80 0.27
C VAL A 414 10.40 -11.87 1.46
N VAL A 415 9.39 -11.03 1.37
CA VAL A 415 9.04 -10.04 2.41
C VAL A 415 8.13 -10.68 3.44
N ARG A 416 8.50 -10.56 4.72
CA ARG A 416 7.63 -10.84 5.84
C ARG A 416 7.54 -9.61 6.72
N GLY A 417 6.33 -9.06 6.88
CA GLY A 417 6.02 -7.89 7.71
C GLY A 417 5.69 -6.63 6.93
N HIS A 418 5.58 -5.50 7.65
CA HIS A 418 5.17 -4.21 7.10
C HIS A 418 6.38 -3.28 6.93
N VAL A 419 6.73 -2.95 5.68
CA VAL A 419 7.96 -2.24 5.37
C VAL A 419 7.74 -1.22 4.25
N THR A 420 8.35 -0.05 4.41
CA THR A 420 8.61 0.89 3.31
C THR A 420 10.11 0.95 3.06
N LEU A 421 10.54 0.60 1.84
CA LEU A 421 11.90 0.84 1.37
C LEU A 421 11.91 2.13 0.57
N ALA A 422 12.68 3.10 1.06
CA ALA A 422 12.85 4.40 0.45
C ALA A 422 14.28 4.60 -0.06
N ALA A 423 14.45 5.10 -1.27
CA ALA A 423 15.75 5.38 -1.84
C ALA A 423 15.79 6.76 -2.50
N THR A 424 16.90 7.50 -2.35
CA THR A 424 17.07 8.79 -3.04
C THR A 424 17.35 8.61 -4.54
N GLY A 425 17.94 7.49 -4.93
CA GLY A 425 18.18 7.09 -6.31
C GLY A 425 17.19 6.03 -6.80
N ASN A 426 17.56 5.34 -7.88
CA ASN A 426 16.74 4.27 -8.43
C ASN A 426 16.63 3.07 -7.48
N ILE A 427 15.45 2.48 -7.40
CA ILE A 427 15.24 1.14 -6.86
C ILE A 427 15.21 0.18 -8.06
N ILE A 428 16.05 -0.84 -8.05
CA ILE A 428 16.16 -1.81 -9.12
C ILE A 428 15.63 -3.13 -8.59
N ILE A 429 14.52 -3.59 -9.13
CA ILE A 429 13.97 -4.92 -8.84
C ILE A 429 14.82 -5.91 -9.61
N ALA A 430 15.67 -6.63 -8.90
CA ALA A 430 16.71 -7.47 -9.50
C ALA A 430 16.26 -8.90 -9.74
N ASP A 431 15.20 -9.32 -9.08
CA ASP A 431 14.60 -10.66 -9.12
C ASP A 431 13.24 -10.59 -8.40
N ASP A 432 12.48 -11.67 -8.43
CA ASP A 432 11.19 -11.80 -7.76
C ASP A 432 11.18 -11.15 -6.37
N LEU A 433 10.14 -10.40 -6.12
CA LEU A 433 9.88 -9.73 -4.86
C LEU A 433 8.49 -10.13 -4.36
N LYS A 434 8.44 -11.12 -3.50
CA LYS A 434 7.20 -11.79 -3.08
C LYS A 434 6.92 -11.57 -1.61
N TYR A 435 5.66 -11.67 -1.23
CA TYR A 435 5.28 -11.78 0.18
C TYR A 435 5.42 -13.23 0.66
N ALA A 436 5.72 -13.42 1.94
CA ALA A 436 5.70 -14.74 2.57
C ALA A 436 4.28 -15.33 2.53
N THR A 437 3.28 -14.49 2.71
CA THR A 437 1.87 -14.85 2.53
C THR A 437 1.38 -14.35 1.17
N ASP A 438 0.98 -15.26 0.29
CA ASP A 438 0.44 -14.89 -1.04
C ASP A 438 -0.74 -13.91 -0.90
N PRO A 439 -0.68 -12.72 -1.54
CA PRO A 439 -1.79 -11.75 -1.48
C PRO A 439 -3.12 -12.28 -2.03
N GLY A 440 -3.09 -13.32 -2.85
CA GLY A 440 -4.28 -14.03 -3.32
C GLY A 440 -4.80 -15.12 -2.37
N SER A 441 -4.16 -15.32 -1.23
CA SER A 441 -4.58 -16.37 -0.27
C SER A 441 -5.94 -16.05 0.34
N PRO A 442 -6.88 -17.02 0.38
CA PRO A 442 -8.16 -16.83 1.05
C PRO A 442 -8.06 -16.68 2.57
N ASN A 443 -6.91 -17.01 3.15
CA ASN A 443 -6.64 -16.89 4.58
C ASN A 443 -6.10 -15.50 4.96
N ARG A 444 -5.84 -14.63 3.99
CA ARG A 444 -5.38 -13.26 4.23
C ARG A 444 -6.56 -12.37 4.56
N ASP A 445 -6.74 -12.07 5.84
CA ASP A 445 -7.77 -11.14 6.33
C ASP A 445 -7.17 -9.76 6.61
N CYS A 446 -7.36 -8.86 5.67
CA CYS A 446 -6.89 -7.48 5.77
C CYS A 446 -7.71 -6.62 6.74
N THR A 447 -8.81 -7.12 7.26
CA THR A 447 -9.67 -6.41 8.21
C THR A 447 -9.33 -6.73 9.65
N ASP A 448 -8.49 -7.73 9.89
CA ASP A 448 -8.01 -8.07 11.21
C ASP A 448 -7.13 -6.93 11.73
N ALA A 449 -7.35 -6.57 12.99
CA ALA A 449 -6.57 -5.54 13.67
C ALA A 449 -5.14 -5.99 13.97
N ASP A 450 -4.80 -7.26 13.73
CA ASP A 450 -3.45 -7.78 13.91
C ASP A 450 -2.61 -7.67 12.62
N PRO A 451 -1.71 -6.67 12.54
CA PRO A 451 -0.81 -6.53 11.39
C PRO A 451 0.15 -7.73 11.22
N ALA A 452 0.14 -8.70 12.17
CA ALA A 452 0.98 -9.88 12.08
C ALA A 452 0.58 -10.81 10.93
N ASN A 453 -0.65 -10.70 10.42
CA ASN A 453 -1.18 -11.59 9.39
C ASN A 453 -0.95 -11.08 7.97
N ASP A 454 -0.45 -9.85 7.80
CA ASP A 454 -0.30 -9.23 6.51
C ASP A 454 1.16 -8.90 6.19
N ASP A 455 1.54 -9.13 4.95
CA ASP A 455 2.79 -8.63 4.39
C ASP A 455 2.50 -7.41 3.53
N ILE A 456 3.17 -6.31 3.81
CA ILE A 456 2.98 -5.05 3.10
C ILE A 456 4.34 -4.44 2.77
N LEU A 457 4.60 -4.21 1.49
CA LEU A 457 5.79 -3.53 1.03
C LEU A 457 5.44 -2.27 0.24
N GLY A 458 6.02 -1.16 0.64
CA GLY A 458 6.07 0.07 -0.14
C GLY A 458 7.46 0.29 -0.70
N LEU A 459 7.57 0.56 -2.00
CA LEU A 459 8.80 1.00 -2.64
C LEU A 459 8.67 2.47 -3.00
N PHE A 460 9.50 3.34 -2.41
CA PHE A 460 9.47 4.76 -2.66
C PHE A 460 10.82 5.25 -3.19
N SER A 461 10.88 5.52 -4.49
CA SER A 461 12.09 6.01 -5.17
C SER A 461 12.03 7.51 -5.44
N GLY A 462 13.10 8.21 -5.14
CA GLY A 462 13.32 9.61 -5.56
C GLY A 462 13.51 9.77 -7.07
N GLN A 463 13.73 8.67 -7.79
CA GLN A 463 13.91 8.64 -9.24
C GLN A 463 13.07 7.52 -9.86
N ASP A 464 13.71 6.56 -10.55
CA ASP A 464 13.03 5.44 -11.20
C ASP A 464 12.91 4.22 -10.29
N ILE A 465 11.89 3.40 -10.58
CA ILE A 465 11.86 2.00 -10.16
C ILE A 465 11.98 1.17 -11.44
N VAL A 466 13.05 0.37 -11.51
CA VAL A 466 13.47 -0.35 -12.72
C VAL A 466 13.39 -1.84 -12.48
N VAL A 467 12.61 -2.55 -13.26
CA VAL A 467 12.67 -4.01 -13.32
C VAL A 467 13.88 -4.40 -14.16
N ALA A 468 14.80 -5.13 -13.57
CA ALA A 468 16.02 -5.55 -14.25
C ALA A 468 15.71 -6.47 -15.45
N ASP A 469 16.66 -6.53 -16.38
CA ASP A 469 16.54 -7.42 -17.54
C ASP A 469 16.81 -8.87 -17.13
N ASN A 470 15.76 -9.59 -16.77
CA ASN A 470 15.87 -10.99 -16.38
C ASN A 470 16.19 -11.94 -17.55
N THR A 471 16.18 -11.48 -18.80
CA THR A 471 16.74 -12.29 -19.90
C THR A 471 18.21 -12.56 -19.71
N ILE A 472 18.90 -11.69 -18.97
CA ILE A 472 20.27 -11.91 -18.52
C ILE A 472 20.29 -12.98 -17.43
N ASN A 473 19.22 -13.11 -16.65
CA ASN A 473 19.03 -14.05 -15.57
C ASN A 473 18.24 -15.30 -15.97
N THR A 474 17.74 -15.37 -17.19
CA THR A 474 16.96 -16.51 -17.65
C THR A 474 17.82 -17.77 -17.69
N PRO A 475 17.41 -18.86 -17.04
CA PRO A 475 18.13 -20.08 -17.05
C PRO A 475 18.13 -20.66 -18.47
N THR A 476 19.24 -20.59 -19.12
CA THR A 476 19.46 -21.48 -20.25
C THR A 476 19.93 -22.81 -19.72
N ARG A 477 19.28 -23.89 -20.13
CA ARG A 477 19.80 -25.22 -19.93
C ARG A 477 20.87 -25.50 -21.02
N PRO A 478 22.15 -25.30 -20.77
CA PRO A 478 23.16 -25.74 -21.73
C PRO A 478 23.07 -27.24 -21.79
N LYS A 479 22.66 -27.77 -22.92
CA LYS A 479 22.82 -29.21 -23.20
C LYS A 479 24.27 -29.47 -23.40
N ALA A 480 24.91 -30.17 -22.48
CA ALA A 480 26.17 -30.85 -22.80
C ALA A 480 25.92 -31.79 -23.98
N SER A 481 26.70 -31.67 -25.03
CA SER A 481 26.62 -32.57 -26.15
C SER A 481 27.03 -33.98 -25.68
N GLY A 482 26.10 -34.90 -25.75
CA GLY A 482 26.33 -36.30 -25.43
C GLY A 482 26.15 -36.67 -23.96
N SER A 483 25.03 -37.28 -23.67
CA SER A 483 24.63 -37.97 -22.44
C SER A 483 24.61 -37.17 -21.12
N GLY A 484 23.57 -36.44 -20.91
CA GLY A 484 22.92 -36.54 -19.58
C GLY A 484 23.16 -35.46 -18.56
N ASN A 485 24.13 -34.60 -18.65
CA ASN A 485 24.34 -33.51 -17.68
C ASN A 485 23.70 -32.21 -18.15
N ASN A 486 22.59 -31.86 -17.55
CA ASN A 486 21.98 -30.55 -17.77
C ASN A 486 22.45 -29.62 -16.65
N TYR A 487 23.09 -28.53 -17.02
CA TYR A 487 23.38 -27.45 -16.09
C TYR A 487 22.18 -26.52 -16.06
N ILE A 488 21.68 -26.22 -14.89
CA ILE A 488 20.57 -25.28 -14.68
C ILE A 488 21.19 -24.06 -14.05
N SER A 489 21.02 -22.90 -14.66
CA SER A 489 21.33 -21.66 -14.01
C SER A 489 20.23 -21.31 -13.01
N PHE A 490 20.44 -20.30 -12.22
CA PHE A 490 19.81 -20.11 -10.93
C PHE A 490 18.40 -19.61 -10.95
N ASP A 491 18.13 -18.62 -11.73
CA ASP A 491 16.80 -18.12 -11.93
C ASP A 491 16.08 -19.10 -12.86
N ASP A 492 15.01 -19.69 -12.41
CA ASP A 492 14.28 -20.70 -13.16
C ASP A 492 12.93 -20.22 -13.68
N THR A 493 12.61 -18.94 -13.52
CA THR A 493 11.41 -18.33 -14.07
C THR A 493 11.72 -17.06 -14.86
N PRO A 494 11.31 -16.98 -16.13
CA PRO A 494 11.44 -15.76 -16.92
C PRO A 494 10.34 -14.74 -16.62
N GLU A 495 9.31 -15.15 -15.89
CA GLU A 495 8.25 -14.29 -15.39
C GLU A 495 8.74 -13.52 -14.16
N GLU A 496 8.27 -12.31 -13.97
CA GLU A 496 8.63 -11.46 -12.84
C GLU A 496 7.43 -11.27 -11.93
N THR A 497 7.60 -11.53 -10.65
CA THR A 497 6.56 -11.35 -9.64
C THR A 497 6.93 -10.23 -8.69
N ILE A 498 6.05 -9.25 -8.55
CA ILE A 498 6.26 -8.11 -7.67
C ILE A 498 5.04 -7.93 -6.76
N HIS A 499 5.22 -8.16 -5.47
CA HIS A 499 4.24 -7.83 -4.45
C HIS A 499 4.69 -6.55 -3.74
N ALA A 500 4.20 -5.41 -4.18
CA ALA A 500 4.53 -4.11 -3.60
C ALA A 500 3.62 -3.00 -4.10
N THR A 501 3.45 -1.97 -3.30
CA THR A 501 3.00 -0.66 -3.77
C THR A 501 4.21 0.18 -4.16
N ILE A 502 4.28 0.55 -5.42
CA ILE A 502 5.41 1.23 -6.04
C ILE A 502 5.10 2.72 -6.18
N LEU A 503 5.99 3.59 -5.70
CA LEU A 503 5.96 5.02 -5.95
C LEU A 503 7.31 5.50 -6.48
N ALA A 504 7.34 5.88 -7.76
CA ALA A 504 8.50 6.44 -8.44
C ALA A 504 8.29 7.94 -8.72
N LEU A 505 9.17 8.80 -8.19
CA LEU A 505 9.09 10.23 -8.50
C LEU A 505 9.48 10.57 -9.94
N ASN A 506 9.91 9.57 -10.72
CA ASN A 506 10.07 9.67 -12.16
C ASN A 506 9.28 8.56 -12.86
N GLN A 507 9.83 7.36 -13.08
CA GLN A 507 9.18 6.29 -13.86
C GLN A 507 9.25 4.93 -13.18
N PHE A 508 8.22 4.12 -13.36
CA PHE A 508 8.30 2.67 -13.25
C PHE A 508 8.48 2.07 -14.65
N ARG A 509 9.58 1.39 -14.89
CA ARG A 509 9.93 0.88 -16.23
C ARG A 509 10.69 -0.44 -16.16
N VAL A 510 10.72 -1.13 -17.28
CA VAL A 510 11.51 -2.35 -17.47
C VAL A 510 12.77 -2.01 -18.27
N GLN A 511 13.91 -2.51 -17.80
CA GLN A 511 15.18 -2.39 -18.50
C GLN A 511 15.11 -3.11 -19.85
N ASN A 512 15.63 -2.49 -20.90
CA ASN A 512 15.67 -3.07 -22.25
C ASN A 512 14.31 -3.57 -22.80
N HIS A 513 13.20 -2.95 -22.38
CA HIS A 513 11.85 -3.36 -22.77
C HIS A 513 11.62 -3.41 -24.29
N ALA A 514 12.34 -2.58 -25.05
CA ALA A 514 12.25 -2.53 -26.51
C ALA A 514 13.25 -3.48 -27.22
N SER A 515 14.16 -4.08 -26.48
CA SER A 515 15.19 -4.99 -26.97
C SER A 515 14.91 -6.39 -26.47
N GLY A 516 15.48 -7.37 -27.12
CA GLY A 516 15.44 -8.76 -26.66
C GLY A 516 14.48 -9.62 -27.47
N PRO A 517 14.33 -10.88 -27.07
CA PRO A 517 13.56 -11.84 -27.82
C PRO A 517 12.08 -11.49 -27.82
N THR A 518 11.44 -11.74 -28.96
CA THR A 518 9.99 -11.72 -29.10
C THR A 518 9.48 -13.16 -28.99
N ASN A 519 8.38 -13.39 -28.27
CA ASN A 519 7.70 -14.68 -28.23
C ASN A 519 8.51 -15.83 -27.60
N VAL A 520 9.38 -15.56 -26.64
CA VAL A 520 10.17 -16.59 -25.94
C VAL A 520 9.35 -17.25 -24.84
N GLU A 521 8.51 -16.48 -24.16
CA GLU A 521 7.75 -16.95 -23.03
C GLU A 521 6.23 -16.80 -23.24
N LYS A 522 5.47 -17.57 -22.47
CA LYS A 522 4.01 -17.50 -22.46
C LYS A 522 3.53 -16.78 -21.23
N CYS A 523 2.67 -15.79 -21.45
CA CYS A 523 1.85 -15.22 -20.41
C CYS A 523 0.42 -15.76 -20.59
N GLY A 524 0.08 -16.81 -19.88
CA GLY A 524 -1.12 -17.58 -20.10
C GLY A 524 -1.10 -18.28 -21.47
N THR A 525 -2.07 -17.98 -22.33
CA THR A 525 -2.13 -18.50 -23.72
C THR A 525 -1.40 -17.63 -24.72
N THR A 526 -0.98 -16.43 -24.31
CA THR A 526 -0.33 -15.45 -25.19
C THR A 526 1.19 -15.60 -25.09
N GLN A 527 1.82 -15.90 -26.20
CA GLN A 527 3.27 -15.89 -26.27
C GLN A 527 3.76 -14.45 -26.39
N ARG A 528 4.62 -14.02 -25.47
CA ARG A 528 5.06 -12.62 -25.41
C ARG A 528 6.44 -12.50 -24.80
N GLY A 529 7.39 -11.94 -25.51
CA GLY A 529 8.70 -11.51 -25.07
C GLY A 529 9.29 -12.24 -23.89
N ARG A 530 9.23 -11.62 -22.74
CA ARG A 530 9.73 -12.14 -21.46
C ARG A 530 8.65 -12.81 -20.58
N GLY A 531 7.42 -12.97 -21.08
CA GLY A 531 6.32 -13.55 -20.32
C GLY A 531 5.46 -12.52 -19.58
N CYS A 532 4.96 -12.89 -18.42
CA CYS A 532 4.15 -12.03 -17.55
C CYS A 532 5.01 -11.19 -16.63
N LEU A 533 4.57 -9.96 -16.38
CA LEU A 533 4.92 -9.18 -15.20
C LEU A 533 3.73 -9.19 -14.26
N PHE A 534 3.79 -10.03 -13.24
CA PHE A 534 2.78 -10.10 -12.18
C PHE A 534 3.09 -9.06 -11.13
N LEU A 535 2.22 -8.06 -11.00
CA LEU A 535 2.35 -7.05 -9.98
C LEU A 535 1.08 -7.02 -9.14
N THR A 536 1.21 -7.35 -7.85
CA THR A 536 0.12 -7.20 -6.88
C THR A 536 0.44 -6.05 -5.93
N GLY A 537 -0.38 -5.01 -6.00
CA GLY A 537 -0.17 -3.75 -5.28
C GLY A 537 -0.60 -2.56 -6.12
N GLY A 538 0.26 -1.56 -6.28
CA GLY A 538 -0.03 -0.37 -7.06
C GLY A 538 1.19 0.22 -7.74
N VAL A 539 0.98 0.90 -8.85
CA VAL A 539 2.03 1.65 -9.56
C VAL A 539 1.69 3.12 -9.58
N ILE A 540 2.42 3.89 -8.81
CA ILE A 540 2.31 5.35 -8.72
C ILE A 540 3.60 5.94 -9.32
N GLN A 541 3.48 6.78 -10.35
CA GLN A 541 4.65 7.34 -11.03
C GLN A 541 4.37 8.73 -11.58
N ARG A 542 5.42 9.54 -11.73
CA ARG A 542 5.27 10.84 -12.37
C ARG A 542 4.96 10.68 -13.85
N THR A 543 5.84 10.04 -14.58
CA THR A 543 5.68 9.80 -16.01
C THR A 543 5.55 8.31 -16.25
N ARG A 544 4.57 7.92 -17.04
CA ARG A 544 4.38 6.51 -17.36
C ARG A 544 5.60 5.94 -18.05
N GLY A 545 6.18 4.89 -17.47
CA GLY A 545 7.29 4.13 -18.03
C GLY A 545 6.81 2.96 -18.90
N ALA A 546 7.67 2.51 -19.78
CA ALA A 546 7.40 1.38 -20.66
C ALA A 546 7.78 0.05 -20.01
N VAL A 547 6.90 -0.93 -20.16
CA VAL A 547 7.06 -2.30 -19.64
C VAL A 547 7.26 -3.31 -20.77
N GLY A 548 6.70 -3.02 -21.93
CA GLY A 548 6.83 -3.82 -23.14
C GLY A 548 6.35 -3.02 -24.34
N THR A 549 6.51 -3.60 -25.52
CA THR A 549 6.14 -2.96 -26.79
C THR A 549 4.99 -3.69 -27.47
N THR A 550 4.33 -3.02 -28.40
CA THR A 550 3.32 -3.63 -29.25
C THR A 550 3.90 -4.72 -30.17
N ASN A 551 5.19 -4.66 -30.44
CA ASN A 551 5.92 -5.63 -31.28
C ASN A 551 6.24 -6.95 -30.55
N GLY A 552 5.85 -7.09 -29.29
CA GLY A 552 6.01 -8.32 -28.54
C GLY A 552 7.29 -8.44 -27.74
N THR A 553 8.06 -7.36 -27.55
CA THR A 553 9.18 -7.32 -26.61
C THR A 553 8.75 -6.88 -25.22
N GLY A 554 9.55 -7.16 -24.21
CA GLY A 554 9.24 -6.87 -22.81
C GLY A 554 8.15 -7.77 -22.25
N TYR A 555 7.48 -7.32 -21.21
CA TYR A 555 6.47 -8.10 -20.48
C TYR A 555 5.04 -7.78 -20.89
N LEU A 556 4.17 -8.75 -20.70
CA LEU A 556 2.72 -8.53 -20.65
C LEU A 556 2.28 -8.26 -19.20
N LYS A 557 1.62 -7.15 -18.98
CA LYS A 557 1.20 -6.71 -17.65
C LYS A 557 0.07 -7.55 -17.08
N ARG A 558 0.22 -7.97 -15.84
CA ARG A 558 -0.79 -8.61 -15.01
C ARG A 558 -0.81 -7.90 -13.66
N TYR A 559 -1.53 -6.77 -13.62
CA TYR A 559 -1.61 -5.92 -12.43
C TYR A 559 -2.87 -6.21 -11.68
N SER A 560 -2.72 -6.60 -10.43
CA SER A 560 -3.79 -6.75 -9.46
C SER A 560 -3.58 -5.82 -8.27
N TYR A 561 -4.68 -5.35 -7.72
CA TYR A 561 -4.64 -4.47 -6.56
C TYR A 561 -4.59 -5.29 -5.28
N ASP A 562 -3.71 -4.90 -4.38
CA ASP A 562 -3.68 -5.43 -3.02
C ASP A 562 -4.68 -4.67 -2.15
N GLY A 563 -5.82 -5.28 -1.84
CA GLY A 563 -6.88 -4.65 -1.04
C GLY A 563 -6.45 -4.31 0.38
N CYS A 564 -5.45 -5.00 0.93
CA CYS A 564 -4.95 -4.78 2.29
C CYS A 564 -4.35 -3.39 2.47
N VAL A 565 -3.71 -2.82 1.44
CA VAL A 565 -3.10 -1.49 1.52
C VAL A 565 -4.11 -0.34 1.69
N MET A 566 -5.40 -0.60 1.49
CA MET A 566 -6.45 0.37 1.82
C MET A 566 -6.68 0.51 3.32
N TYR A 567 -6.50 -0.58 4.07
CA TYR A 567 -6.70 -0.64 5.52
C TYR A 567 -5.40 -0.38 6.27
N SER A 568 -4.31 -0.94 5.76
CA SER A 568 -2.98 -0.84 6.32
C SER A 568 -1.98 -0.44 5.21
N PRO A 569 -1.84 0.86 4.90
CA PRO A 569 -0.85 1.30 3.91
C PRO A 569 0.57 0.98 4.40
N PRO A 570 1.56 0.89 3.49
CA PRO A 570 2.95 0.73 3.91
C PRO A 570 3.35 1.83 4.91
N PRO A 571 4.18 1.51 5.92
CA PRO A 571 4.56 2.47 6.97
C PRO A 571 5.16 3.75 6.39
N TYR A 572 4.65 4.91 6.82
CA TYR A 572 5.09 6.25 6.36
C TYR A 572 5.05 6.45 4.83
N PHE A 573 4.23 5.67 4.14
CA PHE A 573 4.07 5.82 2.69
C PHE A 573 3.44 7.19 2.37
N PRO A 574 3.85 7.85 1.27
CA PRO A 574 3.35 9.17 0.92
C PRO A 574 1.84 9.25 0.80
N THR A 575 1.29 10.39 1.19
CA THR A 575 -0.14 10.68 1.14
C THR A 575 -0.48 11.68 0.04
N THR A 576 -1.73 11.65 -0.43
CA THR A 576 -2.23 12.54 -1.48
C THR A 576 -2.46 13.97 -1.01
N GLY A 577 -2.35 14.22 0.30
CA GLY A 577 -2.74 15.49 0.91
C GLY A 577 -4.25 15.65 1.10
N ARG A 578 -5.08 14.72 0.63
CA ARG A 578 -6.53 14.72 0.79
C ARG A 578 -6.93 13.97 2.05
N PHE A 579 -7.91 14.49 2.76
CA PHE A 579 -8.48 13.86 3.95
C PHE A 579 -9.80 13.18 3.62
N THR A 580 -9.89 11.92 3.96
CA THR A 580 -11.11 11.13 3.90
C THR A 580 -11.78 11.10 5.27
N ARG A 581 -13.08 10.86 5.27
CA ARG A 581 -13.86 10.71 6.50
C ARG A 581 -13.55 9.35 7.12
N GLY A 582 -13.13 9.37 8.37
CA GLY A 582 -13.00 8.20 9.21
C GLY A 582 -14.26 7.98 10.07
N ARG A 583 -14.08 7.66 11.34
CA ARG A 583 -15.17 7.42 12.30
C ARG A 583 -15.80 8.73 12.74
N ASN A 584 -17.11 8.68 12.97
CA ASN A 584 -17.86 9.76 13.60
C ASN A 584 -18.23 9.37 15.03
N PHE A 585 -18.22 10.37 15.90
CA PHE A 585 -18.55 10.22 17.30
C PHE A 585 -19.51 11.33 17.73
N ASP A 586 -20.46 10.94 18.58
CA ASP A 586 -21.27 11.87 19.35
C ASP A 586 -20.55 12.16 20.66
N ILE A 587 -20.45 13.41 21.03
CA ILE A 587 -19.81 13.82 22.28
C ILE A 587 -20.89 14.37 23.20
N ASP A 588 -20.91 13.88 24.45
CA ASP A 588 -21.76 14.45 25.48
C ASP A 588 -21.40 15.93 25.69
N PRO A 589 -22.35 16.86 25.51
CA PRO A 589 -22.09 18.28 25.68
C PRO A 589 -21.86 18.71 27.14
N VAL A 590 -22.18 17.84 28.11
CA VAL A 590 -22.03 18.16 29.53
C VAL A 590 -20.54 18.22 29.91
N GLY A 591 -20.09 19.40 30.28
CA GLY A 591 -18.70 19.62 30.71
C GLY A 591 -17.67 19.57 29.58
N PHE A 592 -18.09 19.46 28.31
CA PHE A 592 -17.16 19.43 27.20
C PHE A 592 -16.42 20.77 27.00
N ASP A 593 -15.11 20.70 27.02
CA ASP A 593 -14.19 21.79 26.71
C ASP A 593 -13.25 21.41 25.58
N VAL A 594 -13.18 22.25 24.56
CA VAL A 594 -12.40 21.98 23.33
C VAL A 594 -10.91 21.96 23.61
N ALA A 595 -10.41 22.89 24.45
CA ALA A 595 -8.99 22.96 24.74
C ALA A 595 -8.55 21.74 25.55
N ALA A 596 -9.28 21.39 26.60
CA ALA A 596 -9.01 20.20 27.40
C ALA A 596 -9.07 18.91 26.57
N PHE A 597 -9.98 18.84 25.59
CA PHE A 597 -10.09 17.69 24.69
C PHE A 597 -8.82 17.53 23.81
N PHE A 598 -8.37 18.61 23.17
CA PHE A 598 -7.18 18.52 22.32
C PHE A 598 -5.88 18.41 23.11
N ASP A 599 -5.82 18.99 24.33
CA ASP A 599 -4.69 18.79 25.25
C ASP A 599 -4.57 17.33 25.67
N LEU A 600 -5.69 16.67 25.98
CA LEU A 600 -5.72 15.23 26.28
C LEU A 600 -5.21 14.40 25.11
N LEU A 601 -5.66 14.70 23.88
CA LEU A 601 -5.20 13.99 22.68
C LEU A 601 -3.72 14.24 22.39
N SER A 602 -3.20 15.40 22.72
CA SER A 602 -1.77 15.73 22.52
C SER A 602 -0.85 15.10 23.57
N SER A 603 -1.40 14.69 24.72
CA SER A 603 -0.65 14.07 25.83
C SER A 603 -0.56 12.54 25.75
N GLN A 604 -1.32 11.93 24.89
CA GLN A 604 -1.30 10.48 24.61
C GLN A 604 -0.30 10.14 23.52
#